data_c323c9a263e738bd4321d3fa205daa73
#
_entry.id   c323c9a263e738bd4321d3fa205daa73
#
_cell.length_a   1.000
_cell.length_b   1.000
_cell.length_c   1.000
_cell.angle_alpha   90.00
_cell.angle_beta   90.00
_cell.angle_gamma   90.00
#
_symmetry.space_group_name_H-M   'P 1'
#
loop_
_entity.id
_entity.type
_entity.pdbx_description
1 polymer ?
#
loop_
_entity_poly.entity_id
_entity_poly.type
_entity_poly.pdbx_seq_one_letter_code
_entity_poly.pdbx_strand_id
1 'polypeptide(L)'
;MYELKITNLKKTYLLPGRGLSVRKALPQKKQALAGVSLDLAPGLYGLLGPNGAGKSTLIHIITGTLASDSGEVLWCGKPASGIAFRRILGYMPQQQGLYDSYTGRRFLAYMAALKEIPRKTVASEVARVAAAVNLTAELDKRLSAYSGGMKQRLLLASALLGDPKLLI
;
A
#
# COMPACT_ATOMS: atom_id res chain seq x y z
N MET A 1 20.64 10.22 0.11
CA MET A 1 20.01 9.62 1.31
C MET A 1 18.53 9.38 0.97
N TYR A 2 17.94 8.26 1.37
CA TYR A 2 16.50 8.05 1.20
C TYR A 2 15.76 8.87 2.25
N GLU A 3 14.70 9.58 1.84
CA GLU A 3 13.92 10.47 2.69
C GLU A 3 12.49 10.55 2.15
N LEU A 4 11.51 10.46 3.06
CA LEU A 4 10.11 10.73 2.74
C LEU A 4 9.69 12.01 3.46
N LYS A 5 9.37 13.04 2.70
CA LYS A 5 8.92 14.33 3.22
C LYS A 5 7.46 14.58 2.86
N ILE A 6 6.70 14.96 3.86
CA ILE A 6 5.28 15.31 3.73
C ILE A 6 5.12 16.74 4.24
N THR A 7 4.47 17.59 3.45
CA THR A 7 4.33 19.01 3.78
C THR A 7 2.86 19.42 3.70
N ASN A 8 2.31 19.85 4.83
CA ASN A 8 0.97 20.46 4.97
C ASN A 8 -0.14 19.68 4.27
N LEU A 9 -0.15 18.35 4.40
CA LEU A 9 -1.06 17.45 3.71
C LEU A 9 -2.47 17.56 4.28
N LYS A 10 -3.45 17.86 3.43
CA LYS A 10 -4.87 18.00 3.81
C LYS A 10 -5.74 17.05 3.01
N LYS A 11 -6.78 16.53 3.66
CA LYS A 11 -7.82 15.73 3.02
C LYS A 11 -9.15 15.86 3.72
N THR A 12 -10.20 16.17 2.96
CA THR A 12 -11.58 16.30 3.43
C THR A 12 -12.47 15.35 2.61
N TYR A 13 -13.31 14.60 3.27
CA TYR A 13 -14.34 13.77 2.64
C TYR A 13 -15.70 14.48 2.70
N LEU A 14 -16.45 14.36 1.62
CA LEU A 14 -17.86 14.71 1.59
C LEU A 14 -18.68 13.48 1.99
N LEU A 15 -19.34 13.52 3.11
CA LEU A 15 -20.23 12.44 3.57
C LEU A 15 -21.65 12.74 3.06
N PRO A 16 -22.37 11.72 2.55
CA PRO A 16 -23.78 11.89 2.22
C PRO A 16 -24.55 12.32 3.45
N GLY A 17 -25.40 13.34 3.33
CA GLY A 17 -26.25 13.78 4.44
C GLY A 17 -27.17 12.65 4.89
N ARG A 18 -27.18 12.33 6.18
CA ARG A 18 -28.15 11.41 6.78
C ARG A 18 -29.47 12.14 6.97
N GLY A 19 -30.48 11.85 6.14
CA GLY A 19 -31.83 12.37 6.31
C GLY A 19 -32.87 11.39 5.81
N LEU A 20 -33.81 11.03 6.66
CA LEU A 20 -35.02 10.23 6.32
C LEU A 20 -36.08 11.07 5.58
N SER A 21 -35.79 12.31 5.22
CA SER A 21 -36.73 13.24 4.56
C SER A 21 -36.20 13.69 3.21
N VAL A 22 -37.11 13.84 2.24
CA VAL A 22 -36.90 14.22 0.82
C VAL A 22 -36.27 15.63 0.63
N ARG A 23 -36.00 16.37 1.70
CA ARG A 23 -35.22 17.61 1.67
C ARG A 23 -33.73 17.23 1.65
N LYS A 24 -33.02 17.62 0.55
CA LYS A 24 -31.58 17.48 0.37
C LYS A 24 -30.81 17.91 1.64
N ALA A 25 -30.41 16.93 2.46
CA ALA A 25 -29.49 17.20 3.55
C ALA A 25 -28.15 17.65 2.93
N LEU A 26 -27.64 18.79 3.36
CA LEU A 26 -26.34 19.30 2.92
C LEU A 26 -25.25 18.27 3.24
N PRO A 27 -24.32 17.99 2.29
CA PRO A 27 -23.24 17.06 2.54
C PRO A 27 -22.39 17.53 3.72
N GLN A 28 -22.17 16.65 4.68
CA GLN A 28 -21.28 16.94 5.80
C GLN A 28 -19.83 16.79 5.35
N LYS A 29 -18.99 17.74 5.71
CA LYS A 29 -17.54 17.67 5.49
C LYS A 29 -16.88 17.01 6.67
N LYS A 30 -16.08 15.97 6.41
CA LYS A 30 -15.21 15.34 7.42
C LYS A 30 -13.76 15.53 7.01
N GLN A 31 -13.05 16.38 7.76
CA GLN A 31 -11.62 16.57 7.57
C GLN A 31 -10.87 15.37 8.16
N ALA A 32 -10.18 14.63 7.31
CA ALA A 32 -9.41 13.45 7.70
C ALA A 32 -7.94 13.79 7.96
N LEU A 33 -7.38 14.75 7.22
CA LEU A 33 -6.05 15.30 7.46
C LEU A 33 -6.14 16.83 7.47
N ALA A 34 -5.58 17.45 8.52
CA ALA A 34 -5.71 18.89 8.81
C ALA A 34 -4.40 19.68 8.61
N GLY A 35 -3.50 19.19 7.76
CA GLY A 35 -2.18 19.81 7.52
C GLY A 35 -1.06 19.00 8.16
N VAL A 36 -0.99 17.71 7.85
CA VAL A 36 0.06 16.82 8.35
C VAL A 36 1.38 17.13 7.66
N SER A 37 2.44 17.32 8.47
CA SER A 37 3.81 17.46 7.99
C SER A 37 4.71 16.48 8.73
N LEU A 38 5.52 15.72 7.99
CA LEU A 38 6.45 14.73 8.51
C LEU A 38 7.73 14.76 7.66
N ASP A 39 8.86 14.54 8.32
CA ASP A 39 10.17 14.42 7.69
C ASP A 39 10.79 13.13 8.20
N LEU A 40 10.87 12.10 7.36
CA LEU A 40 11.22 10.74 7.74
C LEU A 40 12.52 10.33 7.04
N ALA A 41 13.59 10.25 7.81
CA ALA A 41 14.86 9.64 7.41
C ALA A 41 14.74 8.10 7.31
N PRO A 42 15.74 7.39 6.78
CA PRO A 42 15.71 5.92 6.79
C PRO A 42 15.55 5.36 8.20
N GLY A 43 14.58 4.47 8.39
CA GLY A 43 14.26 3.89 9.68
C GLY A 43 12.95 3.12 9.67
N LEU A 44 12.58 2.61 10.84
CA LEU A 44 11.31 1.94 11.10
C LEU A 44 10.40 2.90 11.87
N TYR A 45 9.21 3.16 11.34
CA TYR A 45 8.24 4.09 11.92
C TYR A 45 6.90 3.41 12.18
N GLY A 46 6.33 3.65 13.35
CA GLY A 46 4.98 3.23 13.71
C GLY A 46 3.98 4.40 13.63
N LEU A 47 2.93 4.26 12.82
CA LEU A 47 1.84 5.23 12.75
C LEU A 47 0.73 4.84 13.73
N LEU A 48 0.67 5.50 14.87
CA LEU A 48 -0.25 5.20 15.98
C LEU A 48 -1.36 6.24 16.10
N GLY A 49 -2.50 5.83 16.61
CA GLY A 49 -3.65 6.71 16.88
C GLY A 49 -4.98 5.96 16.86
N PRO A 50 -6.08 6.57 17.35
CA PRO A 50 -7.39 5.96 17.39
C PRO A 50 -7.98 5.70 16.00
N ASN A 51 -9.07 4.93 15.94
CA ASN A 51 -9.82 4.74 14.70
C ASN A 51 -10.42 6.09 14.26
N GLY A 52 -10.30 6.38 12.96
CA GLY A 52 -10.75 7.66 12.39
C GLY A 52 -9.73 8.80 12.46
N ALA A 53 -8.54 8.61 13.05
CA ALA A 53 -7.47 9.63 13.12
C ALA A 53 -6.81 9.98 11.78
N GLY A 54 -7.22 9.38 10.66
CA GLY A 54 -6.67 9.68 9.35
C GLY A 54 -5.49 8.78 8.92
N LYS A 55 -5.08 7.79 9.72
CA LYS A 55 -3.94 6.91 9.42
C LYS A 55 -4.03 6.26 8.03
N SER A 56 -5.13 5.59 7.72
CA SER A 56 -5.34 4.96 6.41
C SER A 56 -5.39 5.98 5.28
N THR A 57 -5.98 7.17 5.53
CA THR A 57 -6.00 8.27 4.55
C THR A 57 -4.58 8.72 4.21
N LEU A 58 -3.73 8.89 5.23
CA LEU A 58 -2.33 9.26 5.04
C LEU A 58 -1.57 8.19 4.22
N ILE A 59 -1.71 6.92 4.60
CA ILE A 59 -1.11 5.79 3.88
C ILE A 59 -1.59 5.76 2.41
N HIS A 60 -2.89 5.90 2.16
CA HIS A 60 -3.43 5.89 0.80
C HIS A 60 -2.90 7.05 -0.05
N ILE A 61 -2.64 8.22 0.55
CA ILE A 61 -2.05 9.35 -0.19
C ILE A 61 -0.56 9.07 -0.47
N ILE A 62 0.21 8.60 0.50
CA ILE A 62 1.61 8.25 0.31
C ILE A 62 1.77 7.18 -0.77
N THR A 63 0.90 6.15 -0.78
CA THR A 63 0.94 5.07 -1.77
C THR A 63 0.37 5.46 -3.14
N GLY A 64 -0.17 6.68 -3.27
CA GLY A 64 -0.72 7.19 -4.52
C GLY A 64 -2.06 6.56 -4.91
N THR A 65 -2.77 5.91 -3.98
CA THR A 65 -4.12 5.35 -4.20
C THR A 65 -5.23 6.37 -3.94
N LEU A 66 -4.90 7.50 -3.29
CA LEU A 66 -5.80 8.61 -3.00
C LEU A 66 -5.08 9.93 -3.25
N ALA A 67 -5.75 10.87 -3.91
CA ALA A 67 -5.24 12.23 -4.07
C ALA A 67 -5.50 13.07 -2.81
N SER A 68 -4.53 13.89 -2.39
CA SER A 68 -4.72 14.92 -1.37
C SER A 68 -5.51 16.10 -1.93
N ASP A 69 -6.11 16.90 -1.04
CA ASP A 69 -6.76 18.17 -1.44
C ASP A 69 -5.71 19.29 -1.53
N SER A 70 -4.65 19.24 -0.71
CA SER A 70 -3.51 20.13 -0.76
C SER A 70 -2.30 19.54 -0.01
N GLY A 71 -1.17 20.19 -0.13
CA GLY A 71 0.11 19.69 0.37
C GLY A 71 0.79 18.75 -0.60
N GLU A 72 1.95 18.26 -0.24
CA GLU A 72 2.78 17.42 -1.10
C GLU A 72 3.43 16.28 -0.34
N VAL A 73 3.77 15.22 -1.09
CA VAL A 73 4.59 14.10 -0.62
C VAL A 73 5.79 13.97 -1.55
N LEU A 74 6.98 14.05 -1.01
CA LEU A 74 8.24 13.95 -1.74
C LEU A 74 9.02 12.73 -1.28
N TRP A 75 9.61 12.02 -2.23
CA TRP A 75 10.61 10.98 -2.02
C TRP A 75 11.95 11.43 -2.58
N CYS A 76 12.95 11.57 -1.72
CA CYS A 76 14.27 12.08 -2.10
C CYS A 76 14.18 13.39 -2.92
N GLY A 77 13.35 14.34 -2.47
CA GLY A 77 13.12 15.64 -3.10
C GLY A 77 12.30 15.63 -4.38
N LYS A 78 11.77 14.47 -4.83
CA LYS A 78 10.92 14.34 -6.02
C LYS A 78 9.48 13.96 -5.62
N PRO A 79 8.46 14.36 -6.38
CA PRO A 79 7.08 13.94 -6.09
C PRO A 79 6.96 12.42 -5.93
N ALA A 80 6.38 11.98 -4.81
CA ALA A 80 6.11 10.57 -4.53
C ALA A 80 4.90 10.09 -5.34
N SER A 81 5.04 10.08 -6.66
CA SER A 81 3.97 9.76 -7.60
C SER A 81 4.52 9.13 -8.88
N GLY A 82 3.61 8.59 -9.69
CA GLY A 82 3.96 8.03 -10.99
C GLY A 82 4.66 6.67 -10.92
N ILE A 83 5.09 6.18 -12.09
CA ILE A 83 5.66 4.82 -12.26
C ILE A 83 7.00 4.69 -11.51
N ALA A 84 7.85 5.71 -11.58
CA ALA A 84 9.17 5.68 -10.95
C ALA A 84 9.08 5.46 -9.42
N PHE A 85 8.14 6.14 -8.76
CA PHE A 85 7.90 5.96 -7.33
C PHE A 85 7.30 4.57 -7.03
N ARG A 86 6.33 4.11 -7.84
CA ARG A 86 5.71 2.79 -7.65
C ARG A 86 6.70 1.63 -7.76
N ARG A 87 7.74 1.76 -8.58
CA ARG A 87 8.80 0.73 -8.70
C ARG A 87 9.57 0.52 -7.40
N ILE A 88 9.78 1.57 -6.63
CA ILE A 88 10.54 1.53 -5.37
C ILE A 88 9.66 1.36 -4.12
N LEU A 89 8.34 1.42 -4.28
CA LEU A 89 7.37 1.24 -3.21
C LEU A 89 6.98 -0.23 -3.07
N GLY A 90 7.11 -0.78 -1.86
CA GLY A 90 6.42 -1.98 -1.41
C GLY A 90 5.21 -1.60 -0.59
N TYR A 91 4.04 -2.10 -0.96
CA TYR A 91 2.82 -1.81 -0.21
C TYR A 91 2.06 -3.09 0.11
N MET A 92 1.78 -3.30 1.41
CA MET A 92 0.95 -4.39 1.89
C MET A 92 -0.41 -3.86 2.33
N PRO A 93 -1.47 -4.02 1.52
CA PRO A 93 -2.79 -3.50 1.86
C PRO A 93 -3.40 -4.25 3.06
N GLN A 94 -4.20 -3.55 3.85
CA GLN A 94 -4.93 -4.13 4.98
C GLN A 94 -5.97 -5.16 4.53
N GLN A 95 -6.62 -4.94 3.39
CA GLN A 95 -7.59 -5.88 2.80
C GLN A 95 -6.89 -6.80 1.80
N GLN A 96 -7.22 -8.09 1.88
CA GLN A 96 -6.63 -9.12 1.04
C GLN A 96 -7.33 -9.17 -0.32
N GLY A 97 -6.71 -8.59 -1.36
CA GLY A 97 -7.14 -8.72 -2.75
C GLY A 97 -6.53 -9.96 -3.42
N LEU A 98 -6.75 -11.15 -2.86
CA LEU A 98 -6.17 -12.39 -3.38
C LEU A 98 -7.13 -13.12 -4.32
N TYR A 99 -6.57 -13.73 -5.37
CA TYR A 99 -7.32 -14.56 -6.33
C TYR A 99 -7.29 -16.02 -5.88
N ASP A 100 -8.33 -16.51 -5.25
CA ASP A 100 -8.41 -17.86 -4.66
C ASP A 100 -8.08 -19.00 -5.62
N SER A 101 -8.30 -18.82 -6.92
CA SER A 101 -7.96 -19.80 -7.97
C SER A 101 -6.47 -19.83 -8.33
N TYR A 102 -5.68 -18.83 -7.93
CA TYR A 102 -4.25 -18.80 -8.20
C TYR A 102 -3.48 -19.66 -7.19
N THR A 103 -2.30 -20.14 -7.60
CA THR A 103 -1.28 -20.61 -6.65
C THR A 103 -0.47 -19.42 -6.14
N GLY A 104 0.23 -19.59 -5.00
CA GLY A 104 1.12 -18.55 -4.47
C GLY A 104 2.18 -18.12 -5.49
N ARG A 105 2.78 -19.09 -6.19
CA ARG A 105 3.73 -18.84 -7.28
C ARG A 105 3.12 -17.99 -8.40
N ARG A 106 1.93 -18.36 -8.87
CA ARG A 106 1.24 -17.62 -9.93
C ARG A 106 0.89 -16.20 -9.50
N PHE A 107 0.45 -16.03 -8.26
CA PHE A 107 0.14 -14.71 -7.71
C PHE A 107 1.40 -13.83 -7.64
N LEU A 108 2.51 -14.34 -7.08
CA LEU A 108 3.76 -13.57 -7.01
C LEU A 108 4.33 -13.26 -8.40
N ALA A 109 4.25 -14.18 -9.35
CA ALA A 109 4.67 -13.93 -10.72
C ALA A 109 3.81 -12.86 -11.41
N TYR A 110 2.50 -12.85 -11.16
CA TYR A 110 1.59 -11.80 -11.63
C TYR A 110 1.96 -10.43 -11.02
N MET A 111 2.19 -10.37 -9.71
CA MET A 111 2.62 -9.13 -9.03
C MET A 111 3.99 -8.65 -9.50
N ALA A 112 4.91 -9.57 -9.78
CA ALA A 112 6.22 -9.24 -10.36
C ALA A 112 6.08 -8.62 -11.76
N ALA A 113 5.15 -9.13 -12.59
CA ALA A 113 4.88 -8.56 -13.91
C ALA A 113 4.27 -7.14 -13.80
N LEU A 114 3.38 -6.89 -12.83
CA LEU A 114 2.84 -5.55 -12.58
C LEU A 114 3.91 -4.56 -12.09
N LYS A 115 4.96 -5.06 -11.43
CA LYS A 115 6.15 -4.26 -11.05
C LYS A 115 7.18 -4.14 -12.17
N GLU A 116 6.88 -4.65 -13.37
CA GLU A 116 7.77 -4.63 -14.55
C GLU A 116 9.11 -5.34 -14.28
N ILE A 117 9.14 -6.34 -13.39
CA ILE A 117 10.32 -7.17 -13.17
C ILE A 117 10.61 -7.97 -14.44
N PRO A 118 11.87 -7.96 -14.95
CA PRO A 118 12.22 -8.64 -16.19
C PRO A 118 11.85 -10.12 -16.14
N ARG A 119 11.19 -10.63 -17.19
CA ARG A 119 10.64 -11.99 -17.26
C ARG A 119 11.67 -13.08 -16.91
N LYS A 120 12.93 -12.86 -17.29
CA LYS A 120 14.07 -13.76 -17.01
C LYS A 120 14.41 -13.89 -15.52
N THR A 121 14.06 -12.90 -14.69
CA THR A 121 14.39 -12.87 -13.26
C THR A 121 13.17 -13.13 -12.37
N VAL A 122 11.96 -13.24 -12.93
CA VAL A 122 10.73 -13.45 -12.12
C VAL A 122 10.83 -14.72 -11.27
N ALA A 123 11.32 -15.84 -11.82
CA ALA A 123 11.39 -17.10 -11.08
C ALA A 123 12.31 -17.01 -9.84
N SER A 124 13.50 -16.42 -10.01
CA SER A 124 14.45 -16.22 -8.91
C SER A 124 13.93 -15.22 -7.88
N GLU A 125 13.26 -14.17 -8.34
CA GLU A 125 12.68 -13.16 -7.44
C GLU A 125 11.52 -13.73 -6.62
N VAL A 126 10.65 -14.52 -7.23
CA VAL A 126 9.56 -15.24 -6.52
C VAL A 126 10.15 -16.18 -5.47
N ALA A 127 11.21 -16.93 -5.81
CA ALA A 127 11.86 -17.80 -4.85
C ALA A 127 12.48 -17.02 -3.68
N ARG A 128 13.14 -15.89 -3.97
CA ARG A 128 13.74 -15.00 -2.95
C ARG A 128 12.70 -14.48 -1.95
N VAL A 129 11.61 -13.89 -2.44
CA VAL A 129 10.60 -13.32 -1.54
C VAL A 129 9.80 -14.38 -0.79
N ALA A 130 9.55 -15.55 -1.40
CA ALA A 130 8.90 -16.67 -0.73
C ALA A 130 9.75 -17.24 0.42
N ALA A 131 11.06 -17.36 0.22
CA ALA A 131 11.99 -17.77 1.27
C ALA A 131 12.02 -16.76 2.43
N ALA A 132 12.04 -15.47 2.12
CA ALA A 132 12.05 -14.40 3.14
C ALA A 132 10.84 -14.44 4.08
N VAL A 133 9.71 -15.00 3.65
CA VAL A 133 8.48 -15.12 4.45
C VAL A 133 8.12 -16.56 4.84
N ASN A 134 9.01 -17.52 4.64
CA ASN A 134 8.80 -18.95 4.93
C ASN A 134 7.55 -19.53 4.22
N LEU A 135 7.42 -19.30 2.91
CA LEU A 135 6.33 -19.83 2.07
C LEU A 135 6.81 -20.71 0.92
N THR A 136 8.10 -21.07 0.85
CA THR A 136 8.67 -21.80 -0.28
C THR A 136 7.94 -23.13 -0.54
N ALA A 137 7.66 -23.91 0.49
CA ALA A 137 6.97 -25.21 0.37
C ALA A 137 5.49 -25.10 -0.03
N GLU A 138 4.90 -23.91 0.14
CA GLU A 138 3.47 -23.68 -0.06
C GLU A 138 3.14 -23.00 -1.39
N LEU A 139 4.17 -22.59 -2.16
CA LEU A 139 4.00 -21.78 -3.37
C LEU A 139 3.10 -22.41 -4.42
N ASP A 140 3.06 -23.72 -4.52
CA ASP A 140 2.31 -24.42 -5.56
C ASP A 140 0.89 -24.82 -5.12
N LYS A 141 0.53 -24.56 -3.86
CA LYS A 141 -0.84 -24.71 -3.37
C LYS A 141 -1.73 -23.55 -3.82
N ARG A 142 -3.01 -23.83 -4.03
CA ARG A 142 -4.02 -22.77 -4.34
C ARG A 142 -4.23 -21.86 -3.14
N LEU A 143 -4.48 -20.57 -3.39
CA LEU A 143 -4.70 -19.57 -2.35
C LEU A 143 -5.99 -19.81 -1.55
N SER A 144 -6.96 -20.52 -2.13
CA SER A 144 -8.14 -21.02 -1.40
C SER A 144 -7.79 -21.96 -0.25
N ALA A 145 -6.64 -22.67 -0.33
CA ALA A 145 -6.15 -23.57 0.72
C ALA A 145 -5.17 -22.90 1.71
N TYR A 146 -4.89 -21.60 1.53
CA TYR A 146 -4.02 -20.86 2.43
C TYR A 146 -4.77 -20.46 3.71
N SER A 147 -4.10 -20.62 4.87
CA SER A 147 -4.56 -20.01 6.11
C SER A 147 -4.45 -18.50 6.07
N GLY A 148 -5.13 -17.80 6.99
CA GLY A 148 -5.04 -16.34 7.10
C GLY A 148 -3.60 -15.84 7.24
N GLY A 149 -2.78 -16.50 8.07
CA GLY A 149 -1.37 -16.19 8.24
C GLY A 149 -0.53 -16.44 6.97
N MET A 150 -0.84 -17.50 6.20
CA MET A 150 -0.18 -17.74 4.91
C MET A 150 -0.54 -16.65 3.89
N LYS A 151 -1.80 -16.23 3.86
CA LYS A 151 -2.27 -15.13 3.01
C LYS A 151 -1.55 -13.81 3.35
N GLN A 152 -1.41 -13.49 4.63
CA GLN A 152 -0.65 -12.31 5.07
C GLN A 152 0.82 -12.37 4.68
N ARG A 153 1.47 -13.52 4.88
CA ARG A 153 2.88 -13.72 4.45
C ARG A 153 3.03 -13.59 2.95
N LEU A 154 2.08 -14.08 2.15
CA LEU A 154 2.09 -13.93 0.70
C LEU A 154 1.97 -12.46 0.27
N LEU A 155 1.11 -11.68 0.93
CA LEU A 155 0.99 -10.23 0.69
C LEU A 155 2.29 -9.50 1.04
N LEU A 156 2.92 -9.86 2.16
CA LEU A 156 4.22 -9.32 2.51
C LEU A 156 5.28 -9.69 1.45
N ALA A 157 5.31 -10.95 0.99
CA ALA A 157 6.19 -11.36 -0.10
C ALA A 157 5.97 -10.51 -1.37
N SER A 158 4.71 -10.23 -1.72
CA SER A 158 4.39 -9.39 -2.88
C SER A 158 4.86 -7.94 -2.71
N ALA A 159 4.81 -7.41 -1.49
CA ALA A 159 5.33 -6.08 -1.18
C ALA A 159 6.87 -6.01 -1.27
N LEU A 160 7.56 -7.12 -0.99
CA LEU A 160 9.02 -7.23 -1.06
C LEU A 160 9.58 -7.45 -2.48
N LEU A 161 8.73 -7.67 -3.48
CA LEU A 161 9.17 -7.84 -4.88
C LEU A 161 9.90 -6.60 -5.39
N GLY A 162 11.01 -6.82 -6.12
CA GLY A 162 11.79 -5.75 -6.75
C GLY A 162 12.62 -4.91 -5.78
N ASP A 163 12.91 -5.40 -4.59
CA ASP A 163 13.75 -4.76 -3.57
C ASP A 163 13.31 -3.31 -3.27
N PRO A 164 12.12 -3.11 -2.68
CA PRO A 164 11.56 -1.78 -2.45
C PRO A 164 12.47 -0.96 -1.52
N LYS A 165 12.51 0.36 -1.75
CA LYS A 165 13.25 1.31 -0.91
C LYS A 165 12.35 1.95 0.16
N LEU A 166 11.04 1.88 -0.04
CA LEU A 166 10.01 2.26 0.93
C LEU A 166 9.02 1.10 1.05
N LEU A 167 8.80 0.60 2.26
CA LEU A 167 7.82 -0.46 2.56
C LEU A 167 6.75 0.11 3.49
N ILE A 168 5.48 -0.08 3.14
CA ILE A 168 4.30 0.38 3.90
C ILE A 168 3.31 -0.76 4.07
#